data_316494703a94a8a8b52f2b54c6c7bcbe
#
_entry.id   316494703a94a8a8b52f2b54c6c7bcbe
#
_cell.length_a   1.000
_cell.length_b   1.000
_cell.length_c   1.000
_cell.angle_alpha   90.00
_cell.angle_beta   90.00
_cell.angle_gamma   90.00
#
_symmetry.space_group_name_H-M   'P 1'
#
loop_
_entity.id
_entity.type
_entity.pdbx_description
1 polymer ?
#
loop_
_entity_poly.entity_id
_entity_poly.type
_entity_poly.pdbx_seq_one_letter_code
_entity_poly.pdbx_strand_id
1 'polypeptide(L)'
;MAMSLDEFLEEWNNPSPYVHVQTSGSTGTPKPMLVEKQRMLNSARITCDFLGLREGDTALLCMSLDYIAGKMMVVRSIERGLKLISVEPSGHPLATVPVVRQAHQPCTVPEPAALDQRSLATSGTQEGFAAMVPMQVYNTLQVAEECERLKQIRHLIIGGGAIDDALAAALRTFPNHVWSTYGMTETLSHIALRCLNGPEASEWYTPFPSVKVSLNEDHCLVIDAPLVCATRLVTNDIAELSSGTVPNMKFRILGRKDNVICSGGIKIQIEEVERQLRPHLQAPFLITKRPDAKFGEAVVLLTEGAVDEARRVCAQVLPKYNQPKAYLHVDKIPLTATGKPARKEAENIAKSR
;
A
#
# COMPACT_ATOMS: atom_id res chain seq x y z
N MET A 1 18.46 -14.85 -0.57
CA MET A 1 17.23 -15.58 -0.96
C MET A 1 16.05 -14.90 -0.27
N ALA A 2 14.87 -14.89 -0.88
CA ALA A 2 13.67 -14.37 -0.21
C ALA A 2 13.27 -15.31 0.94
N MET A 3 12.76 -14.76 2.04
CA MET A 3 12.31 -15.53 3.21
C MET A 3 11.14 -16.44 2.83
N SER A 4 11.26 -17.73 3.13
CA SER A 4 10.17 -18.69 2.95
C SER A 4 9.15 -18.64 4.11
N LEU A 5 7.98 -19.27 3.91
CA LEU A 5 6.99 -19.37 4.97
C LEU A 5 7.50 -20.20 6.15
N ASP A 6 8.21 -21.29 5.88
CA ASP A 6 8.75 -22.16 6.93
C ASP A 6 9.81 -21.42 7.77
N GLU A 7 10.72 -20.67 7.14
CA GLU A 7 11.71 -19.84 7.85
C GLU A 7 11.03 -18.76 8.73
N PHE A 8 9.97 -18.13 8.24
CA PHE A 8 9.21 -17.18 9.05
C PHE A 8 8.50 -17.85 10.23
N LEU A 9 7.90 -19.02 10.03
CA LEU A 9 7.25 -19.78 11.11
C LEU A 9 8.25 -20.26 12.15
N GLU A 10 9.46 -20.66 11.77
CA GLU A 10 10.56 -20.97 12.70
C GLU A 10 10.94 -19.73 13.53
N GLU A 11 11.12 -18.57 12.88
CA GLU A 11 11.39 -17.31 13.57
C GLU A 11 10.22 -16.92 14.50
N TRP A 12 8.98 -17.10 14.05
CA TRP A 12 7.79 -16.80 14.84
C TRP A 12 7.68 -17.66 16.09
N ASN A 13 7.96 -18.96 15.98
CA ASN A 13 7.81 -19.93 17.07
C ASN A 13 9.02 -19.97 18.02
N ASN A 14 10.11 -19.28 17.72
CA ASN A 14 11.25 -19.23 18.63
C ASN A 14 10.90 -18.49 19.94
N PRO A 15 11.65 -18.71 21.06
CA PRO A 15 11.38 -18.10 22.36
C PRO A 15 11.53 -16.57 22.41
N SER A 16 12.18 -15.96 21.41
CA SER A 16 12.35 -14.48 21.35
C SER A 16 10.97 -13.80 21.32
N PRO A 17 10.76 -12.74 22.10
CA PRO A 17 9.55 -11.92 22.00
C PRO A 17 9.52 -11.01 20.76
N TYR A 18 10.58 -11.04 19.94
CA TYR A 18 10.78 -10.15 18.79
C TYR A 18 10.91 -10.93 17.49
N VAL A 19 10.53 -10.25 16.40
CA VAL A 19 10.70 -10.68 15.00
C VAL A 19 11.47 -9.60 14.25
N HIS A 20 12.34 -10.02 13.31
CA HIS A 20 13.01 -9.11 12.40
C HIS A 20 12.07 -8.67 11.28
N VAL A 21 12.03 -7.38 11.03
CA VAL A 21 11.36 -6.78 9.89
C VAL A 21 12.28 -5.75 9.24
N GLN A 22 11.96 -5.37 8.02
CA GLN A 22 12.66 -4.26 7.36
C GLN A 22 11.68 -3.28 6.74
N THR A 23 12.06 -2.01 6.72
CA THR A 23 11.28 -0.99 6.03
C THR A 23 11.32 -1.21 4.52
N SER A 24 10.28 -0.80 3.80
CA SER A 24 10.19 -0.99 2.34
C SER A 24 11.18 -0.13 1.52
N GLY A 25 11.98 0.72 2.18
CA GLY A 25 12.99 1.55 1.50
C GLY A 25 12.43 2.64 0.60
N SER A 26 11.15 3.01 0.72
CA SER A 26 10.51 4.08 -0.09
C SER A 26 11.20 5.44 0.04
N THR A 27 11.91 5.67 1.15
CA THR A 27 12.65 6.90 1.44
C THR A 27 14.17 6.70 1.50
N GLY A 28 14.68 5.52 1.15
CA GLY A 28 16.12 5.21 1.20
C GLY A 28 16.40 3.71 1.29
N THR A 29 17.59 3.35 1.76
CA THR A 29 17.97 1.95 1.98
C THR A 29 17.08 1.31 3.04
N PRO A 30 16.55 0.07 2.82
CA PRO A 30 15.79 -0.66 3.82
C PRO A 30 16.55 -0.76 5.15
N LYS A 31 15.88 -0.45 6.24
CA LYS A 31 16.46 -0.52 7.59
C LYS A 31 15.88 -1.71 8.33
N PRO A 32 16.73 -2.57 8.90
CA PRO A 32 16.27 -3.65 9.78
C PRO A 32 15.73 -3.05 11.09
N MET A 33 14.69 -3.64 11.62
CA MET A 33 14.14 -3.34 12.94
C MET A 33 13.62 -4.59 13.61
N LEU A 34 13.64 -4.60 14.94
CA LEU A 34 13.02 -5.62 15.77
C LEU A 34 11.65 -5.14 16.22
N VAL A 35 10.64 -5.96 16.06
CA VAL A 35 9.26 -5.66 16.47
C VAL A 35 8.75 -6.72 17.43
N GLU A 36 7.97 -6.31 18.41
CA GLU A 36 7.40 -7.21 19.41
C GLU A 36 6.30 -8.09 18.77
N LYS A 37 6.39 -9.41 18.93
CA LYS A 37 5.36 -10.37 18.49
C LYS A 37 3.98 -10.00 19.06
N GLN A 38 3.91 -9.56 20.32
CA GLN A 38 2.66 -9.17 20.94
C GLN A 38 1.99 -7.99 20.23
N ARG A 39 2.77 -7.00 19.75
CA ARG A 39 2.22 -5.87 18.99
C ARG A 39 1.75 -6.31 17.61
N MET A 40 2.42 -7.27 16.98
CA MET A 40 1.97 -7.87 15.72
C MET A 40 0.63 -8.61 15.92
N LEU A 41 0.47 -9.37 17.01
CA LEU A 41 -0.80 -10.01 17.37
C LEU A 41 -1.91 -8.98 17.61
N ASN A 42 -1.62 -7.88 18.32
CA ASN A 42 -2.59 -6.80 18.53
C ASN A 42 -3.06 -6.20 17.19
N SER A 43 -2.12 -5.90 16.29
CA SER A 43 -2.42 -5.39 14.94
C SER A 43 -3.25 -6.38 14.11
N ALA A 44 -2.93 -7.68 14.20
CA ALA A 44 -3.66 -8.74 13.54
C ALA A 44 -5.10 -8.82 14.06
N ARG A 45 -5.28 -8.82 15.39
CA ARG A 45 -6.60 -8.87 16.05
C ARG A 45 -7.48 -7.70 15.62
N ILE A 46 -6.95 -6.47 15.70
CA ILE A 46 -7.66 -5.25 15.29
C ILE A 46 -8.19 -5.36 13.85
N THR A 47 -7.34 -5.84 12.92
CA THR A 47 -7.74 -6.02 11.52
C THR A 47 -8.80 -7.10 11.38
N CYS A 48 -8.60 -8.27 12.02
CA CYS A 48 -9.53 -9.39 11.94
C CYS A 48 -10.91 -9.03 12.53
N ASP A 49 -10.93 -8.30 13.64
CA ASP A 49 -12.17 -7.83 14.27
C ASP A 49 -12.90 -6.82 13.37
N PHE A 50 -12.17 -5.86 12.79
CA PHE A 50 -12.77 -4.88 11.88
C PHE A 50 -13.39 -5.53 10.65
N LEU A 51 -12.71 -6.51 10.05
CA LEU A 51 -13.20 -7.22 8.86
C LEU A 51 -14.19 -8.35 9.21
N GLY A 52 -14.43 -8.65 10.49
CA GLY A 52 -15.30 -9.73 10.92
C GLY A 52 -14.82 -11.12 10.50
N LEU A 53 -13.48 -11.31 10.40
CA LEU A 53 -12.89 -12.59 10.04
C LEU A 53 -13.07 -13.61 11.16
N ARG A 54 -13.32 -14.87 10.79
CA ARG A 54 -13.61 -15.98 11.72
C ARG A 54 -12.61 -17.11 11.53
N GLU A 55 -12.48 -17.95 12.53
CA GLU A 55 -11.73 -19.19 12.43
C GLU A 55 -12.23 -20.03 11.23
N GLY A 56 -11.29 -20.55 10.45
CA GLY A 56 -11.59 -21.33 9.24
C GLY A 56 -11.78 -20.51 7.97
N ASP A 57 -11.96 -19.17 8.03
CA ASP A 57 -11.93 -18.30 6.85
C ASP A 57 -10.58 -18.46 6.12
N THR A 58 -10.57 -18.24 4.81
CA THR A 58 -9.34 -18.31 4.01
C THR A 58 -8.61 -16.96 3.95
N ALA A 59 -7.29 -17.00 3.92
CA ALA A 59 -6.42 -15.82 3.74
C ALA A 59 -5.38 -16.07 2.65
N LEU A 60 -5.29 -15.20 1.65
CA LEU A 60 -4.35 -15.31 0.54
C LEU A 60 -3.04 -14.57 0.87
N LEU A 61 -1.94 -15.30 1.00
CA LEU A 61 -0.57 -14.76 1.07
C LEU A 61 0.02 -14.72 -0.33
N CYS A 62 0.11 -13.53 -0.92
CA CYS A 62 0.66 -13.28 -2.24
C CYS A 62 1.73 -12.17 -2.25
N MET A 63 2.25 -11.82 -1.07
CA MET A 63 3.29 -10.82 -0.86
C MET A 63 4.52 -11.44 -0.23
N SER A 64 5.70 -10.90 -0.57
CA SER A 64 6.97 -11.37 0.01
C SER A 64 7.00 -11.25 1.54
N LEU A 65 7.50 -12.30 2.19
CA LEU A 65 7.76 -12.34 3.63
C LEU A 65 9.01 -11.53 4.04
N ASP A 66 9.77 -11.00 3.10
CA ASP A 66 10.83 -10.04 3.40
C ASP A 66 10.28 -8.73 3.96
N TYR A 67 9.00 -8.42 3.68
CA TYR A 67 8.32 -7.20 4.10
C TYR A 67 7.23 -7.47 5.13
N ILE A 68 6.96 -6.45 5.96
CA ILE A 68 5.98 -6.54 7.04
C ILE A 68 4.58 -6.94 6.54
N ALA A 69 4.19 -6.53 5.34
CA ALA A 69 2.87 -6.83 4.78
C ALA A 69 2.64 -8.33 4.61
N GLY A 70 3.61 -9.08 4.07
CA GLY A 70 3.56 -10.54 3.96
C GLY A 70 3.55 -11.22 5.33
N LYS A 71 4.47 -10.81 6.23
CA LYS A 71 4.52 -11.34 7.60
C LYS A 71 3.19 -11.15 8.34
N MET A 72 2.55 -10.00 8.21
CA MET A 72 1.26 -9.72 8.85
C MET A 72 0.10 -10.56 8.30
N MET A 73 0.16 -11.07 7.06
CA MET A 73 -0.81 -12.05 6.57
C MET A 73 -0.71 -13.36 7.33
N VAL A 74 0.51 -13.84 7.58
CA VAL A 74 0.75 -15.04 8.38
C VAL A 74 0.30 -14.82 9.83
N VAL A 75 0.67 -13.69 10.44
CA VAL A 75 0.29 -13.38 11.83
C VAL A 75 -1.22 -13.26 12.01
N ARG A 76 -1.96 -12.70 11.04
CA ARG A 76 -3.43 -12.69 11.07
C ARG A 76 -4.01 -14.10 11.00
N SER A 77 -3.40 -14.97 10.19
CA SER A 77 -3.82 -16.35 10.07
C SER A 77 -3.58 -17.12 11.37
N ILE A 78 -2.46 -16.89 12.05
CA ILE A 78 -2.17 -17.48 13.38
C ILE A 78 -3.16 -16.94 14.42
N GLU A 79 -3.33 -15.63 14.50
CA GLU A 79 -4.19 -14.98 15.52
C GLU A 79 -5.66 -15.40 15.42
N ARG A 80 -6.17 -15.59 14.19
CA ARG A 80 -7.60 -15.84 13.96
C ARG A 80 -7.90 -17.30 13.56
N GLY A 81 -6.88 -18.16 13.40
CA GLY A 81 -7.09 -19.53 12.91
C GLY A 81 -7.58 -19.58 11.45
N LEU A 82 -7.04 -18.68 10.59
CA LEU A 82 -7.41 -18.64 9.17
C LEU A 82 -6.66 -19.74 8.41
N LYS A 83 -7.28 -20.27 7.36
CA LYS A 83 -6.63 -21.16 6.40
C LYS A 83 -5.77 -20.34 5.45
N LEU A 84 -4.44 -20.39 5.62
CA LEU A 84 -3.51 -19.63 4.80
C LEU A 84 -3.32 -20.33 3.46
N ILE A 85 -3.61 -19.60 2.37
CA ILE A 85 -3.34 -19.98 1.00
C ILE A 85 -2.10 -19.19 0.56
N SER A 86 -1.00 -19.89 0.29
CA SER A 86 0.25 -19.24 -0.11
C SER A 86 0.51 -19.44 -1.61
N VAL A 87 0.76 -18.34 -2.31
CA VAL A 87 1.20 -18.32 -3.70
C VAL A 87 2.50 -17.55 -3.82
N GLU A 88 3.30 -17.84 -4.85
CA GLU A 88 4.54 -17.08 -5.12
C GLU A 88 4.20 -15.60 -5.34
N PRO A 89 4.95 -14.68 -4.70
CA PRO A 89 4.80 -13.25 -4.93
C PRO A 89 5.05 -12.90 -6.40
N SER A 90 4.01 -12.41 -7.06
CA SER A 90 4.06 -12.03 -8.47
C SER A 90 3.14 -10.84 -8.77
N GLY A 91 3.22 -10.32 -10.01
CA GLY A 91 2.28 -9.31 -10.48
C GLY A 91 0.86 -9.85 -10.75
N HIS A 92 0.70 -11.18 -10.85
CA HIS A 92 -0.54 -11.89 -11.14
C HIS A 92 -0.81 -13.00 -10.11
N PRO A 93 -1.09 -12.63 -8.85
CA PRO A 93 -1.18 -13.62 -7.76
C PRO A 93 -2.39 -14.55 -7.88
N LEU A 94 -3.39 -14.19 -8.66
CA LEU A 94 -4.59 -15.01 -8.88
C LEU A 94 -4.48 -15.93 -10.09
N ALA A 95 -3.36 -15.90 -10.85
CA ALA A 95 -3.13 -16.80 -12.00
C ALA A 95 -2.79 -18.23 -11.57
N THR A 96 -2.16 -18.42 -10.40
CA THR A 96 -1.65 -19.70 -9.94
C THR A 96 -2.62 -20.43 -9.00
N VAL A 97 -2.56 -21.76 -9.03
CA VAL A 97 -3.36 -22.61 -8.11
C VAL A 97 -2.70 -22.59 -6.74
N PRO A 98 -3.43 -22.22 -5.69
CA PRO A 98 -2.84 -22.06 -4.36
C PRO A 98 -2.60 -23.40 -3.64
N VAL A 99 -1.53 -23.43 -2.82
CA VAL A 99 -1.30 -24.50 -1.84
C VAL A 99 -1.88 -24.05 -0.50
N VAL A 100 -2.85 -24.80 0.04
CA VAL A 100 -3.45 -24.48 1.34
C VAL A 100 -2.60 -25.06 2.47
N ARG A 101 -2.14 -24.20 3.40
CA ARG A 101 -1.47 -24.60 4.65
C ARG A 101 -2.23 -24.03 5.84
N GLN A 102 -2.39 -24.83 6.88
CA GLN A 102 -2.89 -24.35 8.17
C GLN A 102 -1.75 -23.66 8.94
N ALA A 103 -1.92 -22.40 9.28
CA ALA A 103 -0.97 -21.64 10.07
C ALA A 103 -0.95 -22.02 11.57
N HIS A 104 -1.78 -22.99 11.96
CA HIS A 104 -2.03 -23.38 13.36
C HIS A 104 -1.51 -24.78 13.64
N GLN A 105 -0.19 -24.95 13.87
CA GLN A 105 0.31 -26.07 14.69
C GLN A 105 1.72 -25.78 15.24
N PRO A 106 2.00 -26.03 16.53
CA PRO A 106 3.36 -26.21 17.00
C PRO A 106 3.91 -27.50 16.40
N CYS A 107 5.00 -27.39 15.66
CA CYS A 107 5.92 -28.43 15.15
C CYS A 107 5.47 -29.88 15.24
N THR A 108 4.60 -30.33 14.37
CA THR A 108 4.60 -31.67 13.79
C THR A 108 4.12 -31.51 12.35
N VAL A 109 5.03 -31.77 11.41
CA VAL A 109 4.76 -31.66 9.96
C VAL A 109 3.71 -32.71 9.59
N PRO A 110 2.49 -32.34 9.20
CA PRO A 110 1.60 -33.27 8.51
C PRO A 110 1.87 -33.18 7.01
N GLU A 111 1.89 -34.31 6.33
CA GLU A 111 1.95 -34.41 4.87
C GLU A 111 0.89 -33.54 4.21
N PRO A 112 1.19 -32.99 3.01
CA PRO A 112 0.29 -32.12 2.29
C PRO A 112 -0.98 -32.89 1.88
N ALA A 113 -2.07 -32.60 2.54
CA ALA A 113 -3.39 -33.01 2.04
C ALA A 113 -3.65 -32.21 0.74
N ALA A 114 -3.76 -32.92 -0.37
CA ALA A 114 -4.20 -32.35 -1.63
C ALA A 114 -5.61 -31.78 -1.43
N LEU A 115 -5.72 -30.45 -1.41
CA LEU A 115 -7.03 -29.80 -1.39
C LEU A 115 -7.60 -29.77 -2.79
N ASP A 116 -8.84 -30.26 -2.87
CA ASP A 116 -9.65 -30.29 -4.08
C ASP A 116 -9.71 -28.87 -4.69
N GLN A 117 -9.28 -28.75 -5.93
CA GLN A 117 -9.29 -27.51 -6.75
C GLN A 117 -10.68 -26.85 -6.84
N ARG A 118 -11.71 -27.48 -6.31
CA ARG A 118 -13.10 -27.02 -6.30
C ARG A 118 -13.44 -26.08 -5.14
N SER A 119 -12.61 -25.98 -4.09
CA SER A 119 -13.01 -25.24 -2.88
C SER A 119 -12.99 -23.70 -3.02
N LEU A 120 -12.30 -23.15 -4.03
CA LEU A 120 -12.40 -21.74 -4.40
C LEU A 120 -13.50 -21.47 -5.44
N ALA A 121 -14.00 -22.52 -6.12
CA ALA A 121 -14.90 -22.40 -7.26
C ALA A 121 -16.35 -22.85 -6.99
N THR A 122 -16.66 -23.51 -5.86
CA THR A 122 -17.94 -24.22 -5.70
C THR A 122 -18.75 -23.93 -4.44
N SER A 123 -18.27 -23.12 -3.50
CA SER A 123 -19.15 -22.63 -2.43
C SER A 123 -19.61 -21.23 -2.77
N GLY A 124 -20.90 -21.03 -3.00
CA GLY A 124 -21.53 -19.73 -3.29
C GLY A 124 -21.53 -18.75 -2.11
N THR A 125 -20.54 -18.85 -1.22
CA THR A 125 -20.24 -17.93 -0.13
C THR A 125 -18.91 -17.26 -0.45
N GLN A 126 -18.92 -15.93 -0.56
CA GLN A 126 -17.73 -15.09 -0.63
C GLN A 126 -16.91 -15.22 0.65
N GLU A 127 -16.15 -16.31 0.78
CA GLU A 127 -15.32 -16.59 1.95
C GLU A 127 -13.87 -16.28 1.61
N GLY A 128 -13.27 -15.32 2.30
CA GLY A 128 -11.86 -15.09 2.16
C GLY A 128 -11.42 -13.65 2.37
N PHE A 129 -10.13 -13.52 2.60
CA PHE A 129 -9.44 -12.29 2.83
C PHE A 129 -8.16 -12.26 2.02
N ALA A 130 -7.89 -11.17 1.32
CA ALA A 130 -6.62 -10.95 0.62
C ALA A 130 -6.07 -9.56 0.90
N ALA A 131 -4.74 -9.46 0.93
CA ALA A 131 -4.01 -8.20 0.92
C ALA A 131 -3.13 -8.14 -0.33
N MET A 132 -3.26 -7.06 -1.09
CA MET A 132 -2.54 -6.86 -2.35
C MET A 132 -1.96 -5.44 -2.43
N VAL A 133 -0.94 -5.26 -3.27
CA VAL A 133 -0.47 -3.92 -3.64
C VAL A 133 -1.23 -3.40 -4.86
N PRO A 134 -1.31 -2.06 -5.09
CA PRO A 134 -2.05 -1.50 -6.22
C PRO A 134 -1.66 -2.08 -7.58
N MET A 135 -0.36 -2.37 -7.81
CA MET A 135 0.13 -2.97 -9.05
C MET A 135 -0.47 -4.38 -9.28
N GLN A 136 -0.54 -5.21 -8.25
CA GLN A 136 -1.14 -6.55 -8.35
C GLN A 136 -2.62 -6.46 -8.74
N VAL A 137 -3.35 -5.55 -8.10
CA VAL A 137 -4.77 -5.32 -8.42
C VAL A 137 -4.93 -4.81 -9.84
N TYR A 138 -4.12 -3.82 -10.24
CA TYR A 138 -4.13 -3.30 -11.61
C TYR A 138 -3.92 -4.40 -12.65
N ASN A 139 -2.89 -5.24 -12.47
CA ASN A 139 -2.59 -6.34 -13.38
C ASN A 139 -3.73 -7.38 -13.40
N THR A 140 -4.26 -7.75 -12.24
CA THR A 140 -5.40 -8.66 -12.09
C THR A 140 -6.63 -8.16 -12.87
N LEU A 141 -6.90 -6.86 -12.88
CA LEU A 141 -8.00 -6.27 -13.64
C LEU A 141 -7.84 -6.39 -15.16
N GLN A 142 -6.63 -6.57 -15.68
CA GLN A 142 -6.36 -6.74 -17.12
C GLN A 142 -6.66 -8.16 -17.60
N VAL A 143 -6.84 -9.14 -16.71
CA VAL A 143 -7.11 -10.54 -17.03
C VAL A 143 -8.49 -10.93 -16.53
N ALA A 144 -9.41 -11.22 -17.45
CA ALA A 144 -10.83 -11.45 -17.12
C ALA A 144 -11.03 -12.53 -16.05
N GLU A 145 -10.33 -13.68 -16.16
CA GLU A 145 -10.44 -14.77 -15.19
C GLU A 145 -9.93 -14.38 -13.80
N GLU A 146 -8.81 -13.63 -13.71
CA GLU A 146 -8.27 -13.16 -12.45
C GLU A 146 -9.19 -12.10 -11.82
N CYS A 147 -9.77 -11.22 -12.64
CA CYS A 147 -10.74 -10.23 -12.20
C CYS A 147 -11.97 -10.89 -11.57
N GLU A 148 -12.51 -11.96 -12.18
CA GLU A 148 -13.64 -12.70 -11.61
C GLU A 148 -13.27 -13.41 -10.29
N ARG A 149 -12.05 -13.96 -10.18
CA ARG A 149 -11.55 -14.51 -8.90
C ARG A 149 -11.42 -13.43 -7.83
N LEU A 150 -10.94 -12.24 -8.20
CA LEU A 150 -10.80 -11.10 -7.28
C LEU A 150 -12.16 -10.67 -6.70
N LYS A 151 -13.22 -10.68 -7.52
CA LYS A 151 -14.59 -10.37 -7.09
C LYS A 151 -15.17 -11.39 -6.11
N GLN A 152 -14.62 -12.61 -6.05
CA GLN A 152 -15.06 -13.66 -5.15
C GLN A 152 -14.40 -13.57 -3.74
N ILE A 153 -13.36 -12.76 -3.59
CA ILE A 153 -12.71 -12.53 -2.30
C ILE A 153 -13.56 -11.57 -1.46
N ARG A 154 -14.11 -12.03 -0.34
CA ARG A 154 -15.02 -11.23 0.51
C ARG A 154 -14.43 -9.89 0.95
N HIS A 155 -13.20 -9.90 1.43
CA HIS A 155 -12.48 -8.70 1.88
C HIS A 155 -11.15 -8.57 1.16
N LEU A 156 -11.01 -7.54 0.34
CA LEU A 156 -9.76 -7.15 -0.30
C LEU A 156 -9.23 -5.89 0.37
N ILE A 157 -8.04 -5.95 0.97
CA ILE A 157 -7.32 -4.76 1.41
C ILE A 157 -6.19 -4.45 0.44
N ILE A 158 -6.07 -3.18 0.06
CA ILE A 158 -5.05 -2.71 -0.89
C ILE A 158 -4.15 -1.72 -0.14
N GLY A 159 -2.86 -2.05 -0.08
CA GLY A 159 -1.89 -1.25 0.67
C GLY A 159 -0.53 -1.17 0.02
N GLY A 160 0.40 -0.52 0.69
CA GLY A 160 1.77 -0.39 0.22
C GLY A 160 2.00 0.69 -0.85
N GLY A 161 0.96 1.35 -1.35
CA GLY A 161 1.05 2.44 -2.34
C GLY A 161 -0.24 3.25 -2.39
N ALA A 162 -0.18 4.42 -3.02
CA ALA A 162 -1.37 5.21 -3.31
C ALA A 162 -2.23 4.51 -4.37
N ILE A 163 -3.55 4.58 -4.19
CA ILE A 163 -4.53 4.13 -5.17
C ILE A 163 -4.94 5.37 -5.96
N ASP A 164 -4.72 5.34 -7.26
CA ASP A 164 -5.12 6.44 -8.14
C ASP A 164 -6.63 6.40 -8.46
N ASP A 165 -7.12 7.51 -9.02
CA ASP A 165 -8.54 7.68 -9.30
C ASP A 165 -9.06 6.66 -10.34
N ALA A 166 -8.22 6.24 -11.30
CA ALA A 166 -8.58 5.25 -12.31
C ALA A 166 -8.78 3.86 -11.68
N LEU A 167 -7.84 3.43 -10.84
CA LEU A 167 -7.96 2.16 -10.12
C LEU A 167 -9.14 2.20 -9.13
N ALA A 168 -9.33 3.30 -8.41
CA ALA A 168 -10.48 3.47 -7.52
C ALA A 168 -11.80 3.41 -8.28
N ALA A 169 -11.89 4.04 -9.46
CA ALA A 169 -13.08 4.00 -10.32
C ALA A 169 -13.36 2.59 -10.84
N ALA A 170 -12.32 1.84 -11.26
CA ALA A 170 -12.47 0.44 -11.72
C ALA A 170 -13.01 -0.49 -10.61
N LEU A 171 -12.64 -0.22 -9.36
CA LEU A 171 -13.09 -1.02 -8.21
C LEU A 171 -14.47 -0.60 -7.68
N ARG A 172 -15.01 0.56 -8.10
CA ARG A 172 -16.21 1.20 -7.53
C ARG A 172 -17.44 0.30 -7.48
N THR A 173 -17.59 -0.55 -8.49
CA THR A 173 -18.75 -1.43 -8.69
C THR A 173 -18.51 -2.86 -8.27
N PHE A 174 -17.39 -3.16 -7.62
CA PHE A 174 -17.07 -4.52 -7.18
C PHE A 174 -18.08 -5.00 -6.14
N PRO A 175 -18.49 -6.28 -6.19
CA PRO A 175 -19.51 -6.82 -5.29
C PRO A 175 -19.01 -7.11 -3.89
N ASN A 176 -17.69 -7.27 -3.72
CA ASN A 176 -17.01 -7.57 -2.47
C ASN A 176 -16.61 -6.30 -1.71
N HIS A 177 -16.08 -6.43 -0.50
CA HIS A 177 -15.58 -5.30 0.29
C HIS A 177 -14.13 -4.96 -0.09
N VAL A 178 -13.93 -3.80 -0.70
CA VAL A 178 -12.60 -3.33 -1.12
C VAL A 178 -12.17 -2.13 -0.29
N TRP A 179 -11.00 -2.25 0.35
CA TRP A 179 -10.47 -1.26 1.27
C TRP A 179 -9.09 -0.78 0.84
N SER A 180 -8.86 0.51 0.92
CA SER A 180 -7.51 1.08 0.92
C SER A 180 -7.00 1.18 2.34
N THR A 181 -5.74 0.81 2.57
CA THR A 181 -5.11 0.84 3.89
C THR A 181 -4.18 2.04 4.03
N TYR A 182 -4.12 2.61 5.24
CA TYR A 182 -3.09 3.56 5.62
C TYR A 182 -2.31 3.03 6.82
N GLY A 183 -0.99 2.96 6.68
CA GLY A 183 -0.06 2.50 7.72
C GLY A 183 1.37 2.44 7.20
N MET A 184 2.28 2.05 8.05
CA MET A 184 3.71 1.98 7.78
C MET A 184 4.36 0.82 8.56
N THR A 185 5.65 0.56 8.32
CA THR A 185 6.36 -0.51 9.04
C THR A 185 6.38 -0.25 10.55
N GLU A 186 6.51 1.01 10.95
CA GLU A 186 6.55 1.45 12.34
C GLU A 186 5.23 1.22 13.10
N THR A 187 4.11 1.14 12.37
CA THR A 187 2.79 0.73 12.90
C THR A 187 2.49 -0.74 12.66
N LEU A 188 3.48 -1.53 12.19
CA LEU A 188 3.44 -2.96 11.84
C LEU A 188 2.51 -3.29 10.67
N SER A 189 1.47 -2.54 10.49
CA SER A 189 0.50 -2.66 9.41
C SER A 189 -0.31 -1.35 9.33
N HIS A 190 -1.50 -1.45 8.75
CA HIS A 190 -2.42 -0.34 8.67
C HIS A 190 -3.06 0.00 10.03
N ILE A 191 -3.29 1.28 10.24
CA ILE A 191 -3.95 1.85 11.42
C ILE A 191 -5.31 2.46 11.07
N ALA A 192 -5.61 2.56 9.79
CA ALA A 192 -6.85 3.08 9.28
C ALA A 192 -7.20 2.44 7.93
N LEU A 193 -8.49 2.42 7.63
CA LEU A 193 -9.05 1.91 6.37
C LEU A 193 -9.99 2.94 5.76
N ARG A 194 -10.06 2.98 4.42
CA ARG A 194 -11.13 3.68 3.69
C ARG A 194 -11.79 2.72 2.71
N CYS A 195 -13.11 2.76 2.63
CA CYS A 195 -13.86 1.98 1.66
C CYS A 195 -13.68 2.57 0.25
N LEU A 196 -13.44 1.70 -0.75
CA LEU A 196 -13.24 2.11 -2.15
C LEU A 196 -14.48 1.93 -3.00
N ASN A 197 -15.45 1.10 -2.59
CA ASN A 197 -16.60 0.71 -3.39
C ASN A 197 -17.92 0.81 -2.64
N GLY A 198 -19.02 0.65 -3.37
CA GLY A 198 -20.36 0.73 -2.80
C GLY A 198 -20.74 2.13 -2.30
N PRO A 199 -21.84 2.24 -1.54
CA PRO A 199 -22.36 3.54 -1.07
C PRO A 199 -21.46 4.21 0.00
N GLU A 200 -20.61 3.43 0.68
CA GLU A 200 -19.71 3.93 1.73
C GLU A 200 -18.33 4.33 1.19
N ALA A 201 -18.14 4.28 -0.12
CA ALA A 201 -16.87 4.66 -0.72
C ALA A 201 -16.48 6.11 -0.39
N SER A 202 -15.25 6.30 0.07
CA SER A 202 -14.79 7.56 0.65
C SER A 202 -13.31 7.82 0.32
N GLU A 203 -12.92 9.07 0.28
CA GLU A 203 -11.52 9.49 0.28
C GLU A 203 -10.94 9.56 1.71
N TRP A 204 -11.78 9.46 2.71
CA TRP A 204 -11.40 9.60 4.10
C TRP A 204 -11.10 8.25 4.74
N TYR A 205 -9.93 8.15 5.34
CA TYR A 205 -9.55 7.02 6.18
C TYR A 205 -10.21 7.13 7.55
N THR A 206 -10.76 6.03 8.01
CA THR A 206 -11.30 5.88 9.36
C THR A 206 -10.24 5.17 10.22
N PRO A 207 -9.65 5.80 11.23
CA PRO A 207 -8.75 5.15 12.15
C PRO A 207 -9.46 4.04 12.93
N PHE A 208 -8.71 3.01 13.30
CA PHE A 208 -9.23 2.01 14.22
C PHE A 208 -9.54 2.63 15.60
N PRO A 209 -10.47 2.08 16.39
CA PRO A 209 -10.88 2.66 17.69
C PRO A 209 -9.73 2.88 18.68
N SER A 210 -8.66 2.08 18.59
CA SER A 210 -7.46 2.19 19.43
C SER A 210 -6.45 3.23 18.95
N VAL A 211 -6.70 3.92 17.83
CA VAL A 211 -5.78 4.84 17.18
C VAL A 211 -6.33 6.26 17.28
N LYS A 212 -5.48 7.18 17.74
CA LYS A 212 -5.75 8.61 17.70
C LYS A 212 -4.86 9.28 16.68
N VAL A 213 -5.43 10.21 15.94
CA VAL A 213 -4.71 11.01 14.95
C VAL A 213 -4.84 12.49 15.24
N SER A 214 -3.80 13.25 14.92
CA SER A 214 -3.78 14.71 15.00
C SER A 214 -2.83 15.26 13.94
N LEU A 215 -2.75 16.58 13.80
CA LEU A 215 -1.78 17.25 12.92
C LEU A 215 -0.74 17.98 13.77
N ASN A 216 0.50 18.06 13.27
CA ASN A 216 1.50 18.96 13.79
C ASN A 216 1.41 20.35 13.11
N GLU A 217 2.34 21.25 13.44
CA GLU A 217 2.40 22.62 12.90
C GLU A 217 2.60 22.65 11.35
N ASP A 218 3.22 21.63 10.77
CA ASP A 218 3.41 21.47 9.34
C ASP A 218 2.22 20.77 8.63
N HIS A 219 1.10 20.58 9.31
CA HIS A 219 -0.05 19.79 8.85
C HIS A 219 0.29 18.33 8.54
N CYS A 220 1.37 17.79 9.09
CA CYS A 220 1.70 16.37 8.94
C CYS A 220 0.93 15.55 9.97
N LEU A 221 0.49 14.35 9.53
CA LEU A 221 -0.25 13.42 10.36
C LEU A 221 0.61 12.92 11.52
N VAL A 222 0.05 12.98 12.72
CA VAL A 222 0.62 12.43 13.95
C VAL A 222 -0.24 11.28 14.40
N ILE A 223 0.39 10.13 14.66
CA ILE A 223 -0.27 8.87 15.01
C ILE A 223 0.07 8.51 16.46
N ASP A 224 -0.96 8.25 17.26
CA ASP A 224 -0.87 7.66 18.59
C ASP A 224 -1.62 6.33 18.57
N ALA A 225 -0.88 5.22 18.54
CA ALA A 225 -1.40 3.86 18.37
C ALA A 225 -0.72 2.90 19.37
N PRO A 226 -0.94 3.03 20.68
CA PRO A 226 -0.15 2.38 21.73
C PRO A 226 -0.19 0.85 21.69
N LEU A 227 -1.22 0.24 21.12
CA LEU A 227 -1.31 -1.22 20.97
C LEU A 227 -0.33 -1.78 19.94
N VAL A 228 0.06 -0.99 18.93
CA VAL A 228 0.89 -1.43 17.82
C VAL A 228 2.22 -0.70 17.70
N CYS A 229 2.34 0.48 18.28
CA CYS A 229 3.56 1.29 18.28
C CYS A 229 3.89 1.80 19.69
N ALA A 230 5.14 1.69 20.10
CA ALA A 230 5.58 2.10 21.45
C ALA A 230 5.58 3.63 21.63
N THR A 231 5.77 4.37 20.55
CA THR A 231 5.94 5.82 20.58
C THR A 231 4.93 6.50 19.66
N ARG A 232 4.57 7.73 19.99
CA ARG A 232 3.82 8.60 19.10
C ARG A 232 4.66 8.90 17.86
N LEU A 233 4.10 8.70 16.68
CA LEU A 233 4.78 8.87 15.40
C LEU A 233 4.37 10.21 14.78
N VAL A 234 5.37 11.01 14.38
CA VAL A 234 5.17 12.17 13.53
C VAL A 234 5.56 11.78 12.12
N THR A 235 4.60 11.78 11.20
CA THR A 235 4.86 11.39 9.81
C THR A 235 5.30 12.58 8.97
N ASN A 236 5.72 12.32 7.73
CA ASN A 236 5.89 13.34 6.69
C ASN A 236 4.66 13.42 5.75
N ASP A 237 3.57 12.77 6.09
CA ASP A 237 2.35 12.75 5.28
C ASP A 237 1.48 13.96 5.65
N ILE A 238 1.35 14.91 4.73
CA ILE A 238 0.45 16.06 4.87
C ILE A 238 -0.98 15.56 4.81
N ALA A 239 -1.77 15.92 5.78
CA ALA A 239 -3.12 15.41 5.93
C ALA A 239 -4.14 16.51 6.28
N GLU A 240 -5.40 16.18 6.08
CA GLU A 240 -6.54 16.94 6.53
C GLU A 240 -7.39 16.07 7.45
N LEU A 241 -7.90 16.65 8.54
CA LEU A 241 -8.83 15.98 9.45
C LEU A 241 -10.26 16.40 9.12
N SER A 242 -11.19 15.47 9.24
CA SER A 242 -12.61 15.78 9.14
C SER A 242 -13.07 16.63 10.34
N SER A 243 -14.19 17.31 10.19
CA SER A 243 -14.81 18.13 11.25
C SER A 243 -15.41 17.31 12.41
N GLY A 244 -15.22 15.99 12.43
CA GLY A 244 -15.68 15.12 13.53
C GLY A 244 -14.82 15.23 14.79
N THR A 245 -15.41 14.84 15.92
CA THR A 245 -14.67 14.66 17.20
C THR A 245 -14.26 13.19 17.35
N VAL A 246 -13.20 12.92 18.14
CA VAL A 246 -12.85 11.55 18.55
C VAL A 246 -14.07 10.90 19.22
N PRO A 247 -14.48 9.65 18.87
CA PRO A 247 -13.76 8.68 18.03
C PRO A 247 -14.05 8.74 16.53
N ASN A 248 -14.90 9.64 16.04
CA ASN A 248 -15.37 9.67 14.64
C ASN A 248 -14.50 10.55 13.71
N MET A 249 -13.33 10.99 14.18
CA MET A 249 -12.42 11.79 13.38
C MET A 249 -11.81 10.93 12.26
N LYS A 250 -11.96 11.38 11.02
CA LYS A 250 -11.37 10.77 9.83
C LYS A 250 -10.25 11.67 9.30
N PHE A 251 -9.39 11.12 8.46
CA PHE A 251 -8.34 11.91 7.81
C PHE A 251 -8.20 11.50 6.33
N ARG A 252 -7.67 12.42 5.53
CA ARG A 252 -7.22 12.12 4.17
C ARG A 252 -5.80 12.62 3.97
N ILE A 253 -5.04 11.91 3.14
CA ILE A 253 -3.67 12.26 2.81
C ILE A 253 -3.68 13.14 1.56
N LEU A 254 -3.02 14.28 1.65
CA LEU A 254 -2.90 15.25 0.56
C LEU A 254 -1.58 15.07 -0.21
N GLY A 255 -0.58 14.50 0.43
CA GLY A 255 0.75 14.24 -0.15
C GLY A 255 1.82 14.14 0.94
N ARG A 256 3.09 14.28 0.55
CA ARG A 256 4.21 14.18 1.48
C ARG A 256 4.98 15.49 1.56
N LYS A 257 5.40 15.87 2.77
CA LYS A 257 6.25 17.04 3.01
C LYS A 257 7.56 16.97 2.21
N ASP A 258 8.12 15.77 2.06
CA ASP A 258 9.36 15.52 1.29
C ASP A 258 9.18 15.77 -0.21
N ASN A 259 7.94 15.68 -0.71
CA ASN A 259 7.58 15.81 -2.11
C ASN A 259 7.05 17.23 -2.46
N VAL A 260 7.22 18.20 -1.57
CA VAL A 260 6.92 19.60 -1.88
C VAL A 260 8.11 20.21 -2.65
N ILE A 261 7.80 20.86 -3.77
CA ILE A 261 8.75 21.65 -4.56
C ILE A 261 8.56 23.11 -4.21
N CYS A 262 9.62 23.79 -3.77
CA CYS A 262 9.59 25.21 -3.46
C CYS A 262 10.12 26.02 -4.65
N SER A 263 9.23 26.38 -5.58
CA SER A 263 9.59 27.08 -6.82
C SER A 263 9.16 28.55 -6.79
N GLY A 264 10.12 29.46 -6.68
CA GLY A 264 9.87 30.89 -6.66
C GLY A 264 8.95 31.35 -5.51
N GLY A 265 9.05 30.70 -4.34
CA GLY A 265 8.21 30.97 -3.17
C GLY A 265 6.86 30.24 -3.17
N ILE A 266 6.53 29.51 -4.23
CA ILE A 266 5.30 28.72 -4.33
C ILE A 266 5.59 27.28 -3.93
N LYS A 267 4.79 26.73 -3.01
CA LYS A 267 4.84 25.33 -2.62
C LYS A 267 3.97 24.50 -3.57
N ILE A 268 4.59 23.59 -4.31
CA ILE A 268 3.95 22.73 -5.33
C ILE A 268 4.02 21.30 -4.82
N GLN A 269 2.86 20.68 -4.61
CA GLN A 269 2.76 19.29 -4.19
C GLN A 269 2.88 18.37 -5.41
N ILE A 270 3.88 17.50 -5.43
CA ILE A 270 4.15 16.60 -6.56
C ILE A 270 2.92 15.70 -6.84
N GLU A 271 2.35 15.13 -5.81
CA GLU A 271 1.20 14.20 -5.95
C GLU A 271 -0.02 14.89 -6.57
N GLU A 272 -0.24 16.14 -6.27
CA GLU A 272 -1.34 16.91 -6.85
C GLU A 272 -1.11 17.19 -8.34
N VAL A 273 0.12 17.55 -8.73
CA VAL A 273 0.48 17.74 -10.15
C VAL A 273 0.33 16.43 -10.92
N GLU A 274 0.81 15.31 -10.36
CA GLU A 274 0.67 13.99 -10.96
C GLU A 274 -0.80 13.58 -11.09
N ARG A 275 -1.62 13.82 -10.08
CA ARG A 275 -3.06 13.54 -10.09
C ARG A 275 -3.78 14.27 -11.22
N GLN A 276 -3.48 15.56 -11.40
CA GLN A 276 -4.07 16.36 -12.48
C GLN A 276 -3.65 15.88 -13.88
N LEU A 277 -2.40 15.45 -14.05
CA LEU A 277 -1.89 15.00 -15.35
C LEU A 277 -2.29 13.58 -15.73
N ARG A 278 -2.53 12.70 -14.77
CA ARG A 278 -2.76 11.27 -14.99
C ARG A 278 -3.90 10.93 -15.95
N PRO A 279 -5.05 11.63 -15.96
CA PRO A 279 -6.12 11.38 -16.94
C PRO A 279 -5.76 11.78 -18.38
N HIS A 280 -4.71 12.56 -18.58
CA HIS A 280 -4.37 13.21 -19.85
C HIS A 280 -3.08 12.68 -20.48
N LEU A 281 -2.20 12.00 -19.71
CA LEU A 281 -0.96 11.39 -20.19
C LEU A 281 -1.09 9.87 -20.13
N GLN A 282 -0.98 9.22 -21.30
CA GLN A 282 -1.06 7.76 -21.41
C GLN A 282 0.26 7.08 -21.07
N ALA A 283 1.37 7.68 -21.48
CA ALA A 283 2.69 7.16 -21.18
C ALA A 283 3.04 7.32 -19.69
N PRO A 284 3.79 6.37 -19.10
CA PRO A 284 4.29 6.52 -17.75
C PRO A 284 5.08 7.81 -17.57
N PHE A 285 4.82 8.52 -16.49
CA PHE A 285 5.51 9.76 -16.16
C PHE A 285 5.68 9.91 -14.64
N LEU A 286 6.59 10.81 -14.25
CA LEU A 286 6.87 11.14 -12.87
C LEU A 286 7.24 12.62 -12.76
N ILE A 287 6.65 13.30 -11.78
CA ILE A 287 7.08 14.66 -11.42
C ILE A 287 8.20 14.56 -10.40
N THR A 288 9.24 15.35 -10.64
CA THR A 288 10.39 15.47 -9.73
C THR A 288 10.89 16.93 -9.71
N LYS A 289 12.01 17.17 -9.06
CA LYS A 289 12.62 18.50 -8.92
C LYS A 289 14.11 18.50 -9.21
N ARG A 290 14.63 19.66 -9.53
CA ARG A 290 16.06 19.94 -9.53
C ARG A 290 16.33 21.35 -8.99
N PRO A 291 17.56 21.64 -8.53
CA PRO A 291 17.96 23.00 -8.19
C PRO A 291 17.82 23.94 -9.39
N ASP A 292 17.38 25.17 -9.13
CA ASP A 292 17.24 26.24 -10.13
C ASP A 292 17.73 27.57 -9.55
N ALA A 293 18.61 28.24 -10.27
CA ALA A 293 19.26 29.47 -9.80
C ALA A 293 18.25 30.62 -9.56
N LYS A 294 17.16 30.65 -10.33
CA LYS A 294 16.15 31.72 -10.25
C LYS A 294 15.03 31.41 -9.28
N PHE A 295 14.60 30.14 -9.24
CA PHE A 295 13.40 29.74 -8.51
C PHE A 295 13.70 28.93 -7.24
N GLY A 296 14.99 28.64 -6.94
CA GLY A 296 15.41 27.74 -5.88
C GLY A 296 15.27 26.28 -6.30
N GLU A 297 14.05 25.83 -6.60
CA GLU A 297 13.76 24.53 -7.18
C GLU A 297 12.89 24.70 -8.43
N ALA A 298 13.09 23.85 -9.42
CA ALA A 298 12.27 23.77 -10.63
C ALA A 298 11.54 22.42 -10.70
N VAL A 299 10.28 22.45 -11.09
CA VAL A 299 9.50 21.26 -11.43
C VAL A 299 10.06 20.63 -12.70
N VAL A 300 10.29 19.31 -12.67
CA VAL A 300 10.76 18.51 -13.82
C VAL A 300 9.79 17.37 -14.05
N LEU A 301 9.43 17.10 -15.29
CA LEU A 301 8.64 15.93 -15.68
C LEU A 301 9.55 14.93 -16.38
N LEU A 302 9.60 13.71 -15.86
CA LEU A 302 10.18 12.53 -16.53
C LEU A 302 9.07 11.78 -17.25
N THR A 303 9.28 11.29 -18.47
CA THR A 303 8.28 10.50 -19.22
C THR A 303 8.95 9.43 -20.07
N GLU A 304 8.27 8.27 -20.19
CA GLU A 304 8.61 7.23 -21.18
C GLU A 304 8.03 7.53 -22.57
N GLY A 305 7.15 8.55 -22.65
CA GLY A 305 6.51 8.98 -23.89
C GLY A 305 7.21 10.16 -24.57
N ALA A 306 6.51 10.74 -25.54
CA ALA A 306 7.00 11.91 -26.28
C ALA A 306 7.00 13.17 -25.41
N VAL A 307 8.16 13.82 -25.31
CA VAL A 307 8.35 15.07 -24.51
C VAL A 307 7.44 16.19 -24.99
N ASP A 308 7.22 16.33 -26.29
CA ASP A 308 6.39 17.40 -26.84
C ASP A 308 4.90 17.19 -26.54
N GLU A 309 4.45 15.94 -26.45
CA GLU A 309 3.10 15.62 -25.98
C GLU A 309 2.93 16.00 -24.51
N ALA A 310 3.86 15.56 -23.65
CA ALA A 310 3.84 15.90 -22.24
C ALA A 310 3.82 17.40 -22.01
N ARG A 311 4.62 18.16 -22.78
CA ARG A 311 4.66 19.63 -22.73
C ARG A 311 3.31 20.27 -23.10
N ARG A 312 2.68 19.79 -24.18
CA ARG A 312 1.35 20.31 -24.61
C ARG A 312 0.29 20.02 -23.55
N VAL A 313 0.25 18.80 -23.02
CA VAL A 313 -0.71 18.42 -21.98
C VAL A 313 -0.52 19.25 -20.71
N CYS A 314 0.73 19.40 -20.23
CA CYS A 314 1.01 20.23 -19.06
C CYS A 314 0.59 21.69 -19.24
N ALA A 315 0.78 22.25 -20.43
CA ALA A 315 0.37 23.62 -20.73
C ALA A 315 -1.15 23.82 -20.72
N GLN A 316 -1.91 22.78 -21.07
CA GLN A 316 -3.39 22.81 -21.10
C GLN A 316 -4.02 22.55 -19.73
N VAL A 317 -3.41 21.63 -18.95
CA VAL A 317 -4.02 21.08 -17.71
C VAL A 317 -3.55 21.83 -16.46
N LEU A 318 -2.25 22.20 -16.41
CA LEU A 318 -1.68 22.74 -15.19
C LEU A 318 -1.71 24.27 -15.14
N PRO A 319 -1.99 24.85 -13.96
CA PRO A 319 -1.75 26.28 -13.73
C PRO A 319 -0.31 26.67 -14.07
N LYS A 320 -0.11 27.86 -14.58
CA LYS A 320 1.19 28.36 -15.07
C LYS A 320 2.38 28.11 -14.12
N TYR A 321 2.15 28.24 -12.81
CA TYR A 321 3.20 28.11 -11.81
C TYR A 321 3.52 26.65 -11.47
N ASN A 322 2.60 25.70 -11.74
CA ASN A 322 2.79 24.27 -11.52
C ASN A 322 3.41 23.56 -12.73
N GLN A 323 3.51 24.27 -13.87
CA GLN A 323 4.05 23.67 -15.10
C GLN A 323 5.55 23.37 -14.97
N PRO A 324 5.98 22.17 -15.40
CA PRO A 324 7.39 21.80 -15.43
C PRO A 324 8.25 22.80 -16.22
N LYS A 325 9.42 23.10 -15.69
CA LYS A 325 10.43 23.92 -16.37
C LYS A 325 11.35 23.09 -17.25
N ALA A 326 11.40 21.77 -17.01
CA ALA A 326 12.12 20.83 -17.85
C ALA A 326 11.29 19.56 -18.05
N TYR A 327 11.45 18.95 -19.23
CA TYR A 327 10.79 17.70 -19.64
C TYR A 327 11.89 16.77 -20.15
N LEU A 328 12.00 15.59 -19.56
CA LEU A 328 13.06 14.65 -19.86
C LEU A 328 12.46 13.30 -20.25
N HIS A 329 12.92 12.78 -21.40
CA HIS A 329 12.62 11.41 -21.77
C HIS A 329 13.51 10.45 -20.98
N VAL A 330 12.92 9.36 -20.51
CA VAL A 330 13.59 8.23 -19.85
C VAL A 330 13.07 6.93 -20.44
N ASP A 331 13.94 5.93 -20.58
CA ASP A 331 13.55 4.61 -21.10
C ASP A 331 12.57 3.91 -20.16
N LYS A 332 12.72 4.14 -18.84
CA LYS A 332 11.84 3.60 -17.79
C LYS A 332 11.76 4.55 -16.60
N ILE A 333 10.55 4.75 -16.09
CA ILE A 333 10.33 5.50 -14.84
C ILE A 333 10.94 4.70 -13.67
N PRO A 334 11.78 5.34 -12.83
CA PRO A 334 12.42 4.67 -11.72
C PRO A 334 11.39 4.26 -10.65
N LEU A 335 11.38 2.96 -10.31
CA LEU A 335 10.52 2.38 -9.30
C LEU A 335 11.37 1.64 -8.25
N THR A 336 10.89 1.61 -7.02
CA THR A 336 11.45 0.77 -5.95
C THR A 336 11.13 -0.71 -6.20
N ALA A 337 11.79 -1.62 -5.47
CA ALA A 337 11.50 -3.05 -5.52
C ALA A 337 10.02 -3.40 -5.17
N THR A 338 9.33 -2.50 -4.47
CA THR A 338 7.90 -2.63 -4.13
C THR A 338 6.97 -1.95 -5.13
N GLY A 339 7.48 -1.48 -6.29
CA GLY A 339 6.69 -0.83 -7.34
C GLY A 339 6.28 0.63 -7.06
N LYS A 340 6.85 1.26 -6.02
CA LYS A 340 6.60 2.68 -5.72
C LYS A 340 7.54 3.58 -6.52
N PRO A 341 7.17 4.84 -6.83
CA PRO A 341 8.08 5.81 -7.43
C PRO A 341 9.38 5.96 -6.61
N ALA A 342 10.53 5.75 -7.24
CA ALA A 342 11.84 5.94 -6.65
C ALA A 342 12.24 7.43 -6.73
N ARG A 343 11.63 8.27 -5.88
CA ARG A 343 11.72 9.74 -5.93
C ARG A 343 13.15 10.27 -5.92
N LYS A 344 14.02 9.67 -5.10
CA LYS A 344 15.43 10.10 -5.02
C LYS A 344 16.19 9.82 -6.29
N GLU A 345 15.94 8.69 -6.95
CA GLU A 345 16.55 8.34 -8.23
C GLU A 345 16.04 9.27 -9.33
N ALA A 346 14.73 9.55 -9.36
CA ALA A 346 14.15 10.54 -10.28
C ALA A 346 14.78 11.93 -10.11
N GLU A 347 15.02 12.37 -8.89
CA GLU A 347 15.70 13.63 -8.60
C GLU A 347 17.16 13.63 -9.10
N ASN A 348 17.88 12.53 -8.93
CA ASN A 348 19.23 12.37 -9.44
C ASN A 348 19.28 12.44 -10.97
N ILE A 349 18.33 11.77 -11.66
CA ILE A 349 18.18 11.86 -13.12
C ILE A 349 17.93 13.31 -13.54
N ALA A 350 17.05 14.03 -12.84
CA ALA A 350 16.73 15.42 -13.17
C ALA A 350 17.91 16.40 -12.92
N LYS A 351 18.81 16.09 -11.99
CA LYS A 351 20.01 16.88 -11.70
C LYS A 351 21.14 16.63 -12.68
N SER A 352 21.22 15.44 -13.27
CA SER A 352 22.30 15.05 -14.18
C SER A 352 22.07 15.51 -15.62
N ARG A 353 20.89 16.00 -15.94
CA ARG A 353 20.44 16.48 -17.26
C ARG A 353 19.87 17.90 -17.13
#